data_cd2bcd1f1f6e71a37ecc9cd02dd72134
#
_entry.id   cd2bcd1f1f6e71a37ecc9cd02dd72134
#
_cell.length_a   1.000
_cell.length_b   1.000
_cell.length_c   1.000
_cell.angle_alpha   90.00
_cell.angle_beta   90.00
_cell.angle_gamma   90.00
#
_symmetry.space_group_name_H-M   'P 1'
#
loop_
_entity.id
_entity.type
_entity.pdbx_description
1 polymer ?
#
loop_
_entity_poly.entity_id
_entity_poly.type
_entity_poly.pdbx_seq_one_letter_code
_entity_poly.pdbx_strand_id
1 'polypeptide(L)'
;IPAVFTPVRLDSMVLVDGGLNNNYPVDVALAMGADIIIGVDLATSDLRTFDRLHSPGDIVTQIIALHGYDKYARNRDRTDLLFRPDMEPYRSASFTTAALDTMMRRGEMDARRRWDEIIALKQKIGLPDDYTPPILASRQKHRPVLPADTFNIRHIRFDGADPRDIGWLHRICALKENSRITLKELRKAMSVLVGTNAYAYVNYKLTGEDQQDLVLTLQPKSESSVNLGVRFDTEEIIGVLLNATYHQGKRNHSRFAFTGRVGSKISSARLDYSIERSPLRNFNLSYKFSYNNLDIYEKGDKRFNTTYTHHLAEFAYSDMNWLSFKIQAGLRYEYFNYNSFLYTGNSEQYDVRPESFLSYFATAHLETFDRRYFPNKGVSLEADYSLYTDNFVGYNGSSPFSAIGLKFMTVCPISSRLSLLPALYGRVLIGGNTAYPFLNAVGGETFGRYLPQQLPFAGISHM
;
A
#
# COMPACT_ATOMS: atom_id res chain seq x y z
N ILE A 1 3.12 -9.45 -13.71
CA ILE A 1 3.48 -10.56 -12.80
C ILE A 1 2.24 -10.91 -12.00
N PRO A 2 1.74 -12.15 -12.08
CA PRO A 2 0.55 -12.58 -11.33
C PRO A 2 0.74 -12.37 -9.83
N ALA A 3 -0.34 -11.98 -9.13
CA ALA A 3 -0.37 -11.68 -7.71
C ALA A 3 0.49 -10.47 -7.25
N VAL A 4 1.26 -9.84 -8.13
CA VAL A 4 2.06 -8.63 -7.81
C VAL A 4 1.35 -7.37 -8.28
N PHE A 5 0.72 -7.41 -9.46
CA PHE A 5 -0.04 -6.28 -9.99
C PHE A 5 -1.55 -6.55 -9.90
N THR A 6 -2.29 -5.49 -9.59
CA THR A 6 -3.77 -5.54 -9.58
C THR A 6 -4.29 -5.80 -11.00
N PRO A 7 -5.20 -6.75 -11.20
CA PRO A 7 -5.82 -6.99 -12.49
C PRO A 7 -6.53 -5.75 -13.02
N VAL A 8 -6.45 -5.53 -14.33
CA VAL A 8 -7.14 -4.42 -15.00
C VAL A 8 -8.57 -4.86 -15.37
N ARG A 9 -9.56 -4.07 -14.99
CA ARG A 9 -10.95 -4.28 -15.41
C ARG A 9 -11.24 -3.44 -16.65
N LEU A 10 -11.72 -4.10 -17.68
CA LEU A 10 -12.14 -3.47 -18.93
C LEU A 10 -13.51 -4.04 -19.30
N ASP A 11 -14.54 -3.22 -19.21
CA ASP A 11 -15.94 -3.62 -19.36
C ASP A 11 -16.32 -4.83 -18.47
N SER A 12 -16.71 -5.96 -19.05
CA SER A 12 -17.02 -7.19 -18.34
C SER A 12 -15.80 -8.12 -18.12
N MET A 13 -14.61 -7.72 -18.59
CA MET A 13 -13.40 -8.54 -18.55
C MET A 13 -12.49 -8.14 -17.38
N VAL A 14 -11.81 -9.13 -16.81
CA VAL A 14 -10.71 -8.95 -15.88
C VAL A 14 -9.43 -9.38 -16.57
N LEU A 15 -8.58 -8.42 -16.92
CA LEU A 15 -7.34 -8.66 -17.62
C LEU A 15 -6.23 -8.95 -16.62
N VAL A 16 -5.50 -10.00 -16.86
CA VAL A 16 -4.31 -10.41 -16.11
C VAL A 16 -3.11 -10.53 -17.06
N ASP A 17 -1.93 -10.80 -16.52
CA ASP A 17 -0.72 -11.04 -17.31
C ASP A 17 -0.93 -12.19 -18.31
N GLY A 18 -0.76 -11.90 -19.59
CA GLY A 18 -0.93 -12.87 -20.67
C GLY A 18 0.04 -14.05 -20.60
N GLY A 19 1.19 -13.87 -19.95
CA GLY A 19 2.16 -14.92 -19.71
C GLY A 19 1.65 -16.10 -18.88
N LEU A 20 0.53 -15.93 -18.15
CA LEU A 20 -0.14 -17.06 -17.46
C LEU A 20 -0.66 -18.12 -18.40
N ASN A 21 -1.11 -17.74 -19.60
CA ASN A 21 -1.72 -18.65 -20.57
C ASN A 21 -0.85 -18.87 -21.81
N ASN A 22 -0.11 -17.84 -22.24
CA ASN A 22 0.67 -17.88 -23.46
C ASN A 22 1.84 -16.89 -23.40
N ASN A 23 2.95 -17.33 -22.82
CA ASN A 23 4.13 -16.47 -22.65
C ASN A 23 5.00 -16.36 -23.91
N TYR A 24 4.73 -17.20 -24.91
CA TYR A 24 5.42 -17.20 -26.20
C TYR A 24 4.40 -17.37 -27.35
N PRO A 25 3.70 -16.29 -27.77
CA PRO A 25 2.45 -16.34 -28.51
C PRO A 25 2.63 -16.48 -30.04
N VAL A 26 3.39 -17.45 -30.52
CA VAL A 26 3.60 -17.76 -31.96
C VAL A 26 2.30 -18.15 -32.66
N ASP A 27 1.46 -18.94 -31.97
CA ASP A 27 0.13 -19.31 -32.47
C ASP A 27 -0.74 -18.10 -32.82
N VAL A 28 -0.66 -17.05 -31.98
CA VAL A 28 -1.39 -15.80 -32.20
C VAL A 28 -0.82 -15.05 -33.39
N ALA A 29 0.52 -14.96 -33.53
CA ALA A 29 1.16 -14.29 -34.63
C ALA A 29 0.80 -14.97 -35.96
N LEU A 30 0.80 -16.30 -36.00
CA LEU A 30 0.37 -17.07 -37.17
C LEU A 30 -1.12 -16.89 -37.50
N ALA A 31 -1.98 -16.83 -36.48
CA ALA A 31 -3.41 -16.53 -36.65
C ALA A 31 -3.66 -15.11 -37.17
N MET A 32 -2.75 -14.17 -36.91
CA MET A 32 -2.76 -12.82 -37.48
C MET A 32 -2.21 -12.73 -38.88
N GLY A 33 -1.78 -13.84 -39.48
CA GLY A 33 -1.31 -13.93 -40.88
C GLY A 33 0.20 -13.77 -41.02
N ALA A 34 0.99 -14.05 -39.99
CA ALA A 34 2.44 -14.09 -40.13
C ALA A 34 2.88 -15.35 -40.86
N ASP A 35 3.68 -15.21 -41.93
CA ASP A 35 4.25 -16.32 -42.69
C ASP A 35 5.59 -16.80 -42.13
N ILE A 36 6.29 -15.91 -41.43
CA ILE A 36 7.61 -16.16 -40.85
C ILE A 36 7.65 -15.62 -39.41
N ILE A 37 8.15 -16.43 -38.51
CA ILE A 37 8.26 -16.10 -37.11
C ILE A 37 9.72 -15.98 -36.67
N ILE A 38 10.10 -14.81 -36.23
CA ILE A 38 11.35 -14.59 -35.50
C ILE A 38 11.00 -14.45 -34.02
N GLY A 39 11.46 -15.38 -33.22
CA GLY A 39 11.17 -15.41 -31.77
C GLY A 39 12.37 -15.07 -30.90
N VAL A 40 12.12 -14.40 -29.83
CA VAL A 40 13.11 -14.18 -28.75
C VAL A 40 12.56 -14.81 -27.47
N ASP A 41 13.22 -15.84 -27.00
CA ASP A 41 12.86 -16.55 -25.80
C ASP A 41 13.82 -16.17 -24.65
N LEU A 42 13.30 -15.47 -23.66
CA LEU A 42 14.06 -15.07 -22.47
C LEU A 42 13.81 -16.01 -21.27
N ALA A 43 13.12 -17.12 -21.48
CA ALA A 43 12.92 -18.09 -20.42
C ALA A 43 14.28 -18.65 -19.97
N THR A 44 14.59 -18.48 -18.70
CA THR A 44 15.88 -18.90 -18.14
C THR A 44 16.00 -20.40 -17.94
N SER A 45 14.90 -21.12 -18.02
CA SER A 45 14.88 -22.58 -17.89
C SER A 45 13.61 -23.18 -18.46
N ASP A 46 13.71 -24.33 -19.07
CA ASP A 46 12.65 -25.32 -19.12
C ASP A 46 12.16 -25.64 -17.68
N LEU A 47 11.19 -26.52 -17.52
CA LEU A 47 10.70 -26.90 -16.18
C LEU A 47 11.86 -27.14 -15.22
N ARG A 48 11.79 -26.54 -14.02
CA ARG A 48 12.84 -26.69 -13.02
C ARG A 48 12.93 -28.13 -12.57
N THR A 49 14.16 -28.61 -12.39
CA THR A 49 14.44 -29.91 -11.80
C THR A 49 14.17 -29.89 -10.30
N PHE A 50 14.00 -31.06 -9.69
CA PHE A 50 13.71 -31.21 -8.25
C PHE A 50 14.70 -30.45 -7.37
N ASP A 51 15.97 -30.46 -7.73
CA ASP A 51 17.07 -29.80 -6.98
C ASP A 51 16.99 -28.27 -6.99
N ARG A 52 16.05 -27.67 -7.74
CA ARG A 52 15.84 -26.21 -7.83
C ARG A 52 14.49 -25.76 -7.22
N LEU A 53 13.79 -26.66 -6.56
CA LEU A 53 12.51 -26.39 -5.90
C LEU A 53 12.72 -26.34 -4.38
N HIS A 54 13.22 -25.20 -3.87
CA HIS A 54 13.58 -25.05 -2.46
C HIS A 54 12.57 -24.28 -1.62
N SER A 55 11.62 -23.60 -2.24
CA SER A 55 10.64 -22.76 -1.54
C SER A 55 9.21 -22.98 -2.04
N PRO A 56 8.19 -22.66 -1.22
CA PRO A 56 6.81 -22.64 -1.69
C PRO A 56 6.59 -21.74 -2.91
N GLY A 57 7.34 -20.65 -3.03
CA GLY A 57 7.30 -19.75 -4.18
C GLY A 57 7.84 -20.41 -5.46
N ASP A 58 8.85 -21.26 -5.35
CA ASP A 58 9.36 -22.03 -6.50
C ASP A 58 8.32 -23.03 -6.99
N ILE A 59 7.63 -23.71 -6.07
CA ILE A 59 6.56 -24.65 -6.39
C ILE A 59 5.41 -23.95 -7.10
N VAL A 60 4.93 -22.80 -6.61
CA VAL A 60 3.87 -22.03 -7.25
C VAL A 60 4.31 -21.56 -8.66
N THR A 61 5.54 -21.10 -8.80
CA THR A 61 6.09 -20.70 -10.11
C THR A 61 6.14 -21.88 -11.08
N GLN A 62 6.51 -23.05 -10.59
CA GLN A 62 6.54 -24.30 -11.38
C GLN A 62 5.16 -24.73 -11.84
N ILE A 63 4.15 -24.67 -10.96
CA ILE A 63 2.76 -24.99 -11.30
C ILE A 63 2.25 -24.06 -12.42
N ILE A 64 2.56 -22.76 -12.32
CA ILE A 64 2.21 -21.77 -13.35
C ILE A 64 2.91 -22.09 -14.67
N ALA A 65 4.19 -22.45 -14.63
CA ALA A 65 4.96 -22.82 -15.82
C ALA A 65 4.42 -24.08 -16.49
N LEU A 66 4.05 -25.10 -15.69
CA LEU A 66 3.46 -26.34 -16.19
C LEU A 66 2.14 -26.10 -16.94
N HIS A 67 1.31 -25.17 -16.47
CA HIS A 67 0.01 -24.88 -17.10
C HIS A 67 0.11 -24.48 -18.58
N GLY A 68 1.16 -23.74 -18.95
CA GLY A 68 1.38 -23.27 -20.32
C GLY A 68 2.44 -24.04 -21.12
N TYR A 69 3.08 -25.06 -20.53
CA TYR A 69 4.28 -25.68 -21.07
C TYR A 69 4.08 -26.33 -22.45
N ASP A 70 3.03 -27.13 -22.63
CA ASP A 70 2.76 -27.79 -23.91
C ASP A 70 2.50 -26.80 -25.05
N LYS A 71 1.84 -25.71 -24.73
CA LYS A 71 1.59 -24.64 -25.69
C LYS A 71 2.88 -23.90 -26.04
N TYR A 72 3.68 -23.60 -25.04
CA TYR A 72 4.99 -22.99 -25.21
C TYR A 72 5.91 -23.86 -26.08
N ALA A 73 6.01 -25.17 -25.81
CA ALA A 73 6.83 -26.08 -26.57
C ALA A 73 6.40 -26.10 -28.04
N ARG A 74 5.11 -26.30 -28.33
CA ARG A 74 4.57 -26.27 -29.70
C ARG A 74 4.82 -24.93 -30.40
N ASN A 75 4.70 -23.81 -29.71
CA ASN A 75 4.95 -22.49 -30.28
C ASN A 75 6.44 -22.29 -30.60
N ARG A 76 7.32 -22.78 -29.74
CA ARG A 76 8.77 -22.74 -29.97
C ARG A 76 9.16 -23.54 -31.21
N ASP A 77 8.62 -24.74 -31.39
CA ASP A 77 8.91 -25.61 -32.56
C ASP A 77 8.40 -25.01 -33.89
N ARG A 78 7.45 -24.06 -33.82
CA ARG A 78 6.90 -23.34 -35.02
C ARG A 78 7.62 -22.03 -35.27
N THR A 79 8.73 -21.75 -34.61
CA THR A 79 9.52 -20.54 -34.79
C THR A 79 10.59 -20.77 -35.84
N ASP A 80 10.63 -19.98 -36.94
CA ASP A 80 11.61 -20.12 -38.01
C ASP A 80 13.01 -19.74 -37.59
N LEU A 81 13.15 -18.67 -36.77
CA LEU A 81 14.42 -18.21 -36.21
C LEU A 81 14.25 -17.88 -34.75
N LEU A 82 14.84 -18.71 -33.87
CA LEU A 82 14.70 -18.58 -32.44
C LEU A 82 16.00 -18.05 -31.80
N PHE A 83 15.93 -16.90 -31.14
CA PHE A 83 17.01 -16.35 -30.28
C PHE A 83 16.75 -16.73 -28.83
N ARG A 84 17.80 -17.22 -28.17
CA ARG A 84 17.70 -17.62 -26.74
C ARG A 84 18.96 -17.19 -25.99
N PRO A 85 19.13 -15.88 -25.74
CA PRO A 85 20.27 -15.37 -25.02
C PRO A 85 20.25 -15.85 -23.56
N ASP A 86 21.41 -16.27 -23.06
CA ASP A 86 21.53 -16.66 -21.65
C ASP A 86 21.39 -15.44 -20.74
N MET A 87 20.35 -15.43 -19.90
CA MET A 87 20.07 -14.35 -18.97
C MET A 87 20.48 -14.64 -17.52
N GLU A 88 21.04 -15.82 -17.20
CA GLU A 88 21.50 -16.09 -15.83
C GLU A 88 22.66 -15.16 -15.42
N PRO A 89 22.69 -14.62 -14.18
CA PRO A 89 21.75 -14.83 -13.07
C PRO A 89 20.57 -13.82 -13.02
N TYR A 90 20.34 -13.05 -14.08
CA TYR A 90 19.34 -11.99 -14.11
C TYR A 90 17.92 -12.54 -14.20
N ARG A 91 16.98 -11.79 -13.58
CA ARG A 91 15.57 -12.13 -13.53
C ARG A 91 14.72 -10.90 -13.91
N SER A 92 13.42 -11.08 -14.08
CA SER A 92 12.47 -10.01 -14.42
C SER A 92 12.47 -8.80 -13.46
N ALA A 93 13.06 -8.92 -12.27
CA ALA A 93 13.23 -7.84 -11.28
C ALA A 93 14.64 -7.24 -11.25
N SER A 94 15.52 -7.59 -12.17
CA SER A 94 16.91 -7.09 -12.22
C SER A 94 16.97 -5.75 -12.97
N PHE A 95 16.71 -4.64 -12.27
CA PHE A 95 16.61 -3.30 -12.85
C PHE A 95 17.81 -2.37 -12.56
N THR A 96 18.95 -2.90 -12.13
CA THR A 96 20.16 -2.07 -12.01
C THR A 96 20.72 -1.74 -13.40
N THR A 97 21.29 -0.54 -13.58
CA THR A 97 21.87 -0.12 -14.86
C THR A 97 22.87 -1.14 -15.41
N ALA A 98 23.75 -1.66 -14.56
CA ALA A 98 24.73 -2.68 -14.94
C ALA A 98 24.10 -4.00 -15.41
N ALA A 99 23.00 -4.42 -14.76
CA ALA A 99 22.24 -5.60 -15.17
C ALA A 99 21.58 -5.39 -16.54
N LEU A 100 20.93 -4.24 -16.74
CA LEU A 100 20.29 -3.87 -17.99
C LEU A 100 21.31 -3.83 -19.15
N ASP A 101 22.43 -3.16 -18.97
CA ASP A 101 23.50 -3.10 -19.97
C ASP A 101 24.03 -4.49 -20.33
N THR A 102 24.19 -5.35 -19.31
CA THR A 102 24.66 -6.73 -19.54
C THR A 102 23.62 -7.56 -20.30
N MET A 103 22.35 -7.49 -19.93
CA MET A 103 21.27 -8.21 -20.62
C MET A 103 21.14 -7.75 -22.08
N MET A 104 21.17 -6.44 -22.33
CA MET A 104 21.15 -5.89 -23.69
C MET A 104 22.33 -6.38 -24.53
N ARG A 105 23.55 -6.36 -23.98
CA ARG A 105 24.75 -6.85 -24.65
C ARG A 105 24.67 -8.35 -24.96
N ARG A 106 24.12 -9.16 -24.07
CA ARG A 106 23.92 -10.59 -24.30
C ARG A 106 22.96 -10.86 -25.45
N GLY A 107 21.85 -10.11 -25.51
CA GLY A 107 20.92 -10.19 -26.63
C GLY A 107 21.57 -9.80 -27.97
N GLU A 108 22.35 -8.71 -27.99
CA GLU A 108 23.11 -8.30 -29.18
C GLU A 108 24.13 -9.35 -29.60
N MET A 109 24.86 -9.92 -28.66
CA MET A 109 25.87 -10.98 -28.95
C MET A 109 25.22 -12.24 -29.52
N ASP A 110 24.04 -12.63 -29.02
CA ASP A 110 23.31 -13.78 -29.53
C ASP A 110 22.82 -13.54 -30.96
N ALA A 111 22.28 -12.35 -31.24
CA ALA A 111 21.90 -11.95 -32.59
C ALA A 111 23.09 -11.91 -33.55
N ARG A 112 24.24 -11.36 -33.14
CA ARG A 112 25.45 -11.33 -33.93
C ARG A 112 26.02 -12.72 -34.22
N ARG A 113 25.94 -13.64 -33.26
CA ARG A 113 26.40 -15.03 -33.42
C ARG A 113 25.61 -15.76 -34.50
N ARG A 114 24.34 -15.39 -34.65
CA ARG A 114 23.42 -16.01 -35.66
C ARG A 114 23.17 -15.09 -36.88
N TRP A 115 24.13 -14.20 -37.17
CA TRP A 115 23.97 -13.22 -38.23
C TRP A 115 23.77 -13.85 -39.60
N ASP A 116 24.44 -14.95 -39.89
CA ASP A 116 24.30 -15.67 -41.18
C ASP A 116 22.90 -16.25 -41.35
N GLU A 117 22.26 -16.71 -40.28
CA GLU A 117 20.87 -17.19 -40.32
C GLU A 117 19.89 -16.04 -40.58
N ILE A 118 20.14 -14.85 -40.01
CA ILE A 118 19.37 -13.65 -40.31
C ILE A 118 19.48 -13.26 -41.77
N ILE A 119 20.69 -13.29 -42.33
CA ILE A 119 20.93 -12.99 -43.77
C ILE A 119 20.27 -14.02 -44.65
N ALA A 120 20.38 -15.31 -44.35
CA ALA A 120 19.70 -16.36 -45.08
C ALA A 120 18.17 -16.19 -45.10
N LEU A 121 17.61 -15.81 -43.92
CA LEU A 121 16.18 -15.53 -43.84
C LEU A 121 15.78 -14.30 -44.66
N LYS A 122 16.59 -13.22 -44.61
CA LYS A 122 16.39 -12.03 -45.44
C LYS A 122 16.36 -12.36 -46.93
N GLN A 123 17.28 -13.21 -47.41
CA GLN A 123 17.32 -13.67 -48.77
C GLN A 123 16.10 -14.52 -49.16
N LYS A 124 15.69 -15.43 -48.25
CA LYS A 124 14.49 -16.26 -48.44
C LYS A 124 13.21 -15.43 -48.60
N ILE A 125 13.12 -14.27 -47.92
CA ILE A 125 12.00 -13.33 -48.00
C ILE A 125 12.10 -12.46 -49.28
N GLY A 126 13.25 -12.40 -49.94
CA GLY A 126 13.47 -11.57 -51.11
C GLY A 126 13.61 -10.08 -50.79
N LEU A 127 14.05 -9.72 -49.63
CA LEU A 127 14.27 -8.31 -49.22
C LEU A 127 15.61 -7.81 -49.80
N PRO A 128 15.61 -6.66 -50.48
CA PRO A 128 16.85 -6.04 -50.99
C PRO A 128 17.74 -5.54 -49.83
N ASP A 129 19.03 -5.34 -50.07
CA ASP A 129 19.99 -4.96 -49.05
C ASP A 129 19.75 -3.56 -48.49
N ASP A 130 19.16 -2.66 -49.27
CA ASP A 130 18.78 -1.31 -48.95
C ASP A 130 17.32 -1.16 -48.45
N TYR A 131 16.63 -2.29 -48.20
CA TYR A 131 15.24 -2.26 -47.77
C TYR A 131 15.07 -1.50 -46.45
N THR A 132 14.30 -0.43 -46.51
CA THR A 132 13.87 0.33 -45.33
C THR A 132 12.38 0.06 -45.05
N PRO A 133 12.02 -0.53 -43.90
CA PRO A 133 10.62 -0.82 -43.56
C PRO A 133 9.76 0.44 -43.62
N PRO A 134 8.57 0.39 -44.24
CA PRO A 134 7.63 1.52 -44.27
C PRO A 134 7.31 2.10 -42.88
N ILE A 135 7.31 1.24 -41.84
CA ILE A 135 7.10 1.63 -40.45
C ILE A 135 8.21 2.56 -39.93
N LEU A 136 9.47 2.35 -40.31
CA LEU A 136 10.57 3.25 -39.91
C LEU A 136 10.49 4.58 -40.67
N ALA A 137 10.12 4.54 -41.97
CA ALA A 137 9.87 5.75 -42.73
C ALA A 137 8.66 6.55 -42.21
N SER A 138 7.61 5.86 -41.76
CA SER A 138 6.45 6.51 -41.14
C SER A 138 6.73 7.04 -39.73
N ARG A 139 7.56 6.36 -38.93
CA ARG A 139 7.99 6.85 -37.60
C ARG A 139 8.84 8.11 -37.69
N GLN A 140 9.60 8.32 -38.73
CA GLN A 140 10.30 9.60 -38.98
C GLN A 140 9.34 10.73 -39.34
N LYS A 141 8.20 10.43 -39.99
CA LYS A 141 7.15 11.41 -40.31
C LYS A 141 6.12 11.60 -39.19
N HIS A 142 5.87 10.59 -38.39
CA HIS A 142 5.00 10.64 -37.24
C HIS A 142 5.86 10.53 -35.98
N ARG A 143 6.58 11.60 -35.65
CA ARG A 143 6.88 11.82 -34.21
C ARG A 143 5.52 11.79 -33.52
N PRO A 144 5.31 10.91 -32.50
CA PRO A 144 4.09 11.02 -31.72
C PRO A 144 4.03 12.50 -31.29
N VAL A 145 3.01 13.20 -31.74
CA VAL A 145 2.71 14.53 -31.24
C VAL A 145 2.57 14.28 -29.74
N LEU A 146 3.55 14.74 -28.97
CA LEU A 146 3.43 14.65 -27.50
C LEU A 146 2.08 15.26 -27.19
N PRO A 147 1.21 14.60 -26.42
CA PRO A 147 -0.10 15.13 -26.11
C PRO A 147 0.08 16.57 -25.67
N ALA A 148 -0.74 17.46 -26.21
CA ALA A 148 -0.63 18.88 -25.94
C ALA A 148 -0.43 19.08 -24.44
N ASP A 149 0.59 19.83 -24.01
CA ASP A 149 0.86 20.07 -22.61
C ASP A 149 -0.29 20.80 -21.90
N THR A 150 -1.26 21.27 -22.68
CA THR A 150 -2.41 22.03 -22.22
C THR A 150 -3.68 21.66 -22.99
N PHE A 151 -4.80 21.63 -22.26
CA PHE A 151 -6.14 21.27 -22.74
C PHE A 151 -7.12 22.39 -22.39
N ASN A 152 -7.99 22.76 -23.34
CA ASN A 152 -9.09 23.69 -23.11
C ASN A 152 -10.29 22.86 -22.63
N ILE A 153 -10.57 22.89 -21.34
CA ILE A 153 -11.65 22.12 -20.74
C ILE A 153 -12.91 22.96 -20.66
N ARG A 154 -14.00 22.46 -21.22
CA ARG A 154 -15.34 23.04 -21.15
C ARG A 154 -16.08 22.55 -19.89
N HIS A 155 -16.28 21.25 -19.77
CA HIS A 155 -16.96 20.62 -18.63
C HIS A 155 -16.12 19.52 -18.02
N ILE A 156 -16.32 19.30 -16.71
CA ILE A 156 -15.69 18.21 -15.95
C ILE A 156 -16.79 17.31 -15.40
N ARG A 157 -16.80 16.04 -15.80
CA ARG A 157 -17.75 15.05 -15.35
C ARG A 157 -17.07 13.94 -14.58
N PHE A 158 -17.69 13.53 -13.47
CA PHE A 158 -17.22 12.42 -12.62
C PHE A 158 -18.17 11.23 -12.79
N ASP A 159 -17.83 10.32 -13.68
CA ASP A 159 -18.60 9.10 -13.92
C ASP A 159 -18.29 8.05 -12.86
N GLY A 160 -19.32 7.47 -12.23
CA GLY A 160 -19.17 6.49 -11.15
C GLY A 160 -19.02 7.08 -9.75
N ALA A 161 -19.02 8.41 -9.62
CA ALA A 161 -19.06 9.08 -8.32
C ALA A 161 -20.49 9.14 -7.75
N ASP A 162 -20.60 9.17 -6.42
CA ASP A 162 -21.87 9.51 -5.76
C ASP A 162 -22.19 10.99 -6.03
N PRO A 163 -23.41 11.34 -6.44
CA PRO A 163 -23.81 12.74 -6.69
C PRO A 163 -23.52 13.69 -5.50
N ARG A 164 -23.55 13.18 -4.28
CA ARG A 164 -23.26 13.97 -3.06
C ARG A 164 -21.79 14.35 -2.94
N ASP A 165 -20.90 13.62 -3.59
CA ASP A 165 -19.46 13.83 -3.50
C ASP A 165 -18.92 14.74 -4.62
N ILE A 166 -19.73 15.05 -5.64
CA ILE A 166 -19.31 15.82 -6.83
C ILE A 166 -18.71 17.18 -6.42
N GLY A 167 -19.38 17.92 -5.52
CA GLY A 167 -18.88 19.20 -5.04
C GLY A 167 -17.55 19.12 -4.29
N TRP A 168 -17.34 18.04 -3.56
CA TRP A 168 -16.07 17.74 -2.90
C TRP A 168 -15.00 17.34 -3.93
N LEU A 169 -15.33 16.49 -4.89
CA LEU A 169 -14.42 16.05 -5.94
C LEU A 169 -13.89 17.24 -6.77
N HIS A 170 -14.76 18.17 -7.17
CA HIS A 170 -14.32 19.42 -7.82
C HIS A 170 -13.32 20.20 -6.98
N ARG A 171 -13.56 20.30 -5.67
CA ARG A 171 -12.69 21.04 -4.75
C ARG A 171 -11.30 20.39 -4.62
N ILE A 172 -11.25 19.07 -4.46
CA ILE A 172 -9.99 18.37 -4.25
C ILE A 172 -9.16 18.25 -5.53
N CYS A 173 -9.79 18.07 -6.67
CA CYS A 173 -9.11 18.03 -7.96
C CYS A 173 -8.50 19.41 -8.31
N ALA A 174 -9.04 20.51 -7.76
CA ALA A 174 -8.66 21.87 -8.05
C ALA A 174 -8.64 22.21 -9.56
N LEU A 175 -9.44 21.50 -10.34
CA LEU A 175 -9.65 21.74 -11.76
C LEU A 175 -10.86 22.64 -11.95
N LYS A 176 -10.80 23.55 -12.90
CA LYS A 176 -11.89 24.49 -13.20
C LYS A 176 -12.45 24.22 -14.59
N GLU A 177 -13.78 24.28 -14.70
CA GLU A 177 -14.46 24.29 -15.98
C GLU A 177 -14.20 25.60 -16.74
N ASN A 178 -14.40 25.57 -18.05
CA ASN A 178 -14.14 26.71 -18.95
C ASN A 178 -12.74 27.31 -18.75
N SER A 179 -11.74 26.46 -18.55
CA SER A 179 -10.37 26.89 -18.31
C SER A 179 -9.36 26.05 -19.09
N ARG A 180 -8.17 26.60 -19.23
CA ARG A 180 -7.03 25.89 -19.79
C ARG A 180 -6.28 25.19 -18.66
N ILE A 181 -6.15 23.88 -18.74
CA ILE A 181 -5.43 23.05 -17.77
C ILE A 181 -4.18 22.44 -18.40
N THR A 182 -3.14 22.25 -17.61
CA THR A 182 -1.92 21.58 -18.04
C THR A 182 -2.00 20.07 -17.76
N LEU A 183 -1.24 19.28 -18.51
CA LEU A 183 -1.07 17.84 -18.22
C LEU A 183 -0.57 17.61 -16.77
N LYS A 184 0.24 18.52 -16.24
CA LYS A 184 0.74 18.44 -14.85
C LYS A 184 -0.39 18.62 -13.84
N GLU A 185 -1.31 19.54 -14.06
CA GLU A 185 -2.49 19.75 -13.21
C GLU A 185 -3.44 18.55 -13.28
N LEU A 186 -3.68 18.02 -14.48
CA LEU A 186 -4.47 16.80 -14.65
C LEU A 186 -3.86 15.60 -13.93
N ARG A 187 -2.57 15.36 -14.08
CA ARG A 187 -1.84 14.31 -13.35
C ARG A 187 -1.92 14.51 -11.83
N LYS A 188 -1.83 15.75 -11.36
CA LYS A 188 -1.98 16.07 -9.95
C LYS A 188 -3.39 15.71 -9.45
N ALA A 189 -4.43 16.09 -10.18
CA ALA A 189 -5.82 15.75 -9.84
C ALA A 189 -6.03 14.23 -9.79
N MET A 190 -5.49 13.48 -10.78
CA MET A 190 -5.53 12.01 -10.78
C MET A 190 -4.81 11.43 -9.54
N SER A 191 -3.63 11.94 -9.19
CA SER A 191 -2.88 11.50 -8.02
C SER A 191 -3.63 11.78 -6.72
N VAL A 192 -4.32 12.90 -6.64
CA VAL A 192 -5.18 13.26 -5.49
C VAL A 192 -6.34 12.28 -5.38
N LEU A 193 -7.05 11.99 -6.48
CA LEU A 193 -8.17 11.03 -6.47
C LEU A 193 -7.74 9.63 -6.06
N VAL A 194 -6.62 9.13 -6.57
CA VAL A 194 -6.02 7.86 -6.15
C VAL A 194 -5.59 7.93 -4.67
N GLY A 195 -5.05 9.05 -4.24
CA GLY A 195 -4.60 9.29 -2.87
C GLY A 195 -5.73 9.26 -1.82
N THR A 196 -6.97 9.54 -2.21
CA THR A 196 -8.13 9.42 -1.31
C THR A 196 -8.38 7.98 -0.85
N ASN A 197 -7.84 6.99 -1.58
CA ASN A 197 -8.06 5.56 -1.35
C ASN A 197 -9.56 5.13 -1.40
N ALA A 198 -10.44 6.02 -1.87
CA ALA A 198 -11.87 5.76 -2.03
C ALA A 198 -12.18 5.00 -3.33
N TYR A 199 -11.30 5.12 -4.32
CA TYR A 199 -11.50 4.53 -5.63
C TYR A 199 -10.44 3.46 -5.92
N ALA A 200 -10.88 2.33 -6.46
CA ALA A 200 -10.01 1.23 -6.90
C ALA A 200 -9.37 1.54 -8.25
N TYR A 201 -10.09 2.30 -9.07
CA TYR A 201 -9.64 2.68 -10.40
C TYR A 201 -10.06 4.11 -10.70
N VAL A 202 -9.13 4.88 -11.22
CA VAL A 202 -9.35 6.27 -11.65
C VAL A 202 -8.75 6.42 -13.04
N ASN A 203 -9.57 6.83 -14.00
CA ASN A 203 -9.13 7.09 -15.37
C ASN A 203 -9.73 8.41 -15.86
N TYR A 204 -9.20 8.92 -16.96
CA TYR A 204 -9.75 10.10 -17.61
C TYR A 204 -9.89 9.89 -19.11
N LYS A 205 -10.85 10.57 -19.69
CA LYS A 205 -11.05 10.64 -21.13
C LYS A 205 -11.32 12.10 -21.51
N LEU A 206 -10.67 12.57 -22.54
CA LEU A 206 -10.94 13.85 -23.16
C LEU A 206 -11.77 13.61 -24.42
N THR A 207 -12.87 14.34 -24.59
CA THR A 207 -13.78 14.23 -25.72
C THR A 207 -14.02 15.63 -26.30
N GLY A 208 -13.96 15.76 -27.64
CA GLY A 208 -14.03 17.05 -28.35
C GLY A 208 -12.69 17.40 -29.00
N GLU A 209 -12.70 18.32 -29.96
CA GLU A 209 -11.50 18.76 -30.67
C GLU A 209 -10.88 20.03 -30.05
N ASP A 210 -11.50 21.17 -30.21
CA ASP A 210 -10.97 22.47 -29.73
C ASP A 210 -11.35 22.78 -28.26
N GLN A 211 -12.57 22.49 -27.86
CA GLN A 211 -13.04 22.52 -26.49
C GLN A 211 -13.39 21.11 -26.03
N GLN A 212 -12.67 20.65 -25.03
CA GLN A 212 -12.77 19.26 -24.59
C GLN A 212 -13.58 19.13 -23.31
N ASP A 213 -14.40 18.10 -23.24
CA ASP A 213 -15.02 17.67 -21.99
C ASP A 213 -14.11 16.63 -21.32
N LEU A 214 -13.76 16.89 -20.07
CA LEU A 214 -12.97 15.97 -19.25
C LEU A 214 -13.91 15.05 -18.49
N VAL A 215 -13.89 13.78 -18.83
CA VAL A 215 -14.64 12.73 -18.13
C VAL A 215 -13.66 11.98 -17.23
N LEU A 216 -13.84 12.08 -15.92
CA LEU A 216 -13.11 11.32 -14.90
C LEU A 216 -13.93 10.10 -14.51
N THR A 217 -13.48 8.93 -14.91
CA THR A 217 -14.12 7.66 -14.58
C THR A 217 -13.58 7.14 -13.26
N LEU A 218 -14.46 7.06 -12.28
CA LEU A 218 -14.18 6.65 -10.92
C LEU A 218 -14.84 5.32 -10.62
N GLN A 219 -14.08 4.29 -10.32
CA GLN A 219 -14.63 3.03 -9.84
C GLN A 219 -14.44 2.95 -8.33
N PRO A 220 -15.52 2.96 -7.54
CA PRO A 220 -15.44 2.80 -6.10
C PRO A 220 -14.66 1.55 -5.73
N LYS A 221 -13.90 1.62 -4.66
CA LYS A 221 -13.15 0.46 -4.16
C LYS A 221 -14.13 -0.65 -3.79
N SER A 222 -13.73 -1.91 -4.01
CA SER A 222 -14.52 -3.06 -3.59
C SER A 222 -14.91 -2.93 -2.12
N GLU A 223 -16.20 -2.97 -1.86
CA GLU A 223 -16.77 -2.59 -0.59
C GLU A 223 -16.47 -3.60 0.52
N SER A 224 -16.11 -4.84 0.16
CA SER A 224 -15.83 -5.90 1.13
C SER A 224 -14.50 -6.58 0.82
N SER A 225 -13.73 -6.88 1.86
CA SER A 225 -12.41 -7.50 1.71
C SER A 225 -12.09 -8.43 2.87
N VAL A 226 -11.30 -9.45 2.59
CA VAL A 226 -10.65 -10.29 3.60
C VAL A 226 -9.15 -10.22 3.35
N ASN A 227 -8.40 -9.86 4.38
CA ASN A 227 -6.95 -9.69 4.32
C ASN A 227 -6.30 -10.61 5.35
N LEU A 228 -5.29 -11.34 4.94
CA LEU A 228 -4.45 -12.14 5.80
C LEU A 228 -3.05 -11.53 5.80
N GLY A 229 -2.49 -11.32 6.99
CA GLY A 229 -1.12 -10.86 7.19
C GLY A 229 -0.35 -11.81 8.08
N VAL A 230 0.92 -12.03 7.75
CA VAL A 230 1.85 -12.77 8.61
C VAL A 230 3.06 -11.87 8.83
N ARG A 231 3.51 -11.78 10.06
CA ARG A 231 4.67 -11.01 10.47
C ARG A 231 5.66 -11.92 11.19
N PHE A 232 6.93 -11.72 10.90
CA PHE A 232 8.04 -12.34 11.60
C PHE A 232 8.96 -11.26 12.14
N ASP A 233 9.27 -11.33 13.42
CA ASP A 233 10.26 -10.46 14.06
C ASP A 233 10.93 -11.18 15.23
N THR A 234 11.98 -10.54 15.77
CA THR A 234 12.80 -11.14 16.84
C THR A 234 12.13 -11.09 18.22
N GLU A 235 11.12 -10.25 18.41
CA GLU A 235 10.43 -10.12 19.70
C GLU A 235 9.20 -11.03 19.79
N GLU A 236 8.40 -11.08 18.72
CA GLU A 236 7.14 -11.83 18.70
C GLU A 236 7.27 -13.19 18.00
N ILE A 237 8.40 -13.42 17.29
CA ILE A 237 8.69 -14.59 16.47
C ILE A 237 7.72 -14.69 15.29
N ILE A 238 6.44 -14.87 15.55
CA ILE A 238 5.39 -14.93 14.53
C ILE A 238 4.12 -14.24 15.04
N GLY A 239 3.54 -13.42 14.19
CA GLY A 239 2.22 -12.84 14.38
C GLY A 239 1.34 -13.06 13.14
N VAL A 240 0.11 -13.51 13.35
CA VAL A 240 -0.88 -13.70 12.29
C VAL A 240 -1.99 -12.67 12.48
N LEU A 241 -2.39 -12.00 11.40
CA LEU A 241 -3.46 -11.02 11.40
C LEU A 241 -4.49 -11.40 10.34
N LEU A 242 -5.76 -11.44 10.73
CA LEU A 242 -6.91 -11.59 9.85
C LEU A 242 -7.75 -10.32 9.96
N ASN A 243 -8.06 -9.72 8.84
CA ASN A 243 -8.99 -8.60 8.77
C ASN A 243 -10.09 -8.92 7.76
N ALA A 244 -11.34 -8.81 8.17
CA ALA A 244 -12.50 -8.92 7.31
C ALA A 244 -13.30 -7.61 7.39
N THR A 245 -13.56 -6.98 6.25
CA THR A 245 -14.32 -5.74 6.15
C THR A 245 -15.54 -5.97 5.25
N TYR A 246 -16.70 -5.57 5.71
CA TYR A 246 -17.96 -5.64 4.98
C TYR A 246 -18.60 -4.26 4.94
N HIS A 247 -19.00 -3.83 3.75
CA HIS A 247 -19.72 -2.57 3.55
C HIS A 247 -21.18 -2.88 3.18
N GLN A 248 -22.09 -2.21 3.83
CA GLN A 248 -23.52 -2.37 3.59
C GLN A 248 -24.12 -1.06 3.04
N GLY A 249 -24.80 -1.17 1.90
CA GLY A 249 -25.77 -0.21 1.42
C GLY A 249 -25.23 0.91 0.52
N LYS A 250 -26.07 1.28 -0.45
CA LYS A 250 -25.83 2.38 -1.40
C LYS A 250 -26.18 3.78 -0.84
N ARG A 251 -26.93 3.86 0.25
CA ARG A 251 -27.51 5.12 0.75
C ARG A 251 -26.95 5.59 2.09
N ASN A 252 -26.62 4.68 2.98
CA ASN A 252 -25.86 4.93 4.20
C ASN A 252 -24.71 3.92 4.20
N HIS A 253 -23.52 4.40 3.90
CA HIS A 253 -22.35 3.54 3.87
C HIS A 253 -22.03 3.14 5.31
N SER A 254 -22.55 2.01 5.75
CA SER A 254 -22.10 1.39 6.99
C SER A 254 -21.02 0.36 6.70
N ARG A 255 -19.98 0.41 7.47
CA ARG A 255 -18.86 -0.49 7.40
C ARG A 255 -18.74 -1.28 8.69
N PHE A 256 -18.74 -2.59 8.58
CA PHE A 256 -18.34 -3.50 9.64
C PHE A 256 -16.93 -4.02 9.36
N ALA A 257 -16.07 -4.02 10.35
CA ALA A 257 -14.77 -4.65 10.22
C ALA A 257 -14.47 -5.50 11.46
N PHE A 258 -13.93 -6.68 11.22
CA PHE A 258 -13.34 -7.53 12.23
C PHE A 258 -11.85 -7.61 12.01
N THR A 259 -11.05 -7.46 13.06
CA THR A 259 -9.60 -7.65 13.00
C THR A 259 -9.18 -8.56 14.14
N GLY A 260 -8.72 -9.75 13.79
CA GLY A 260 -8.11 -10.71 14.71
C GLY A 260 -6.60 -10.71 14.56
N ARG A 261 -5.88 -10.71 15.67
CA ARG A 261 -4.42 -10.90 15.73
C ARG A 261 -4.11 -11.99 16.73
N VAL A 262 -3.21 -12.88 16.35
CA VAL A 262 -2.65 -13.91 17.25
C VAL A 262 -1.14 -13.82 17.18
N GLY A 263 -0.53 -13.66 18.33
CA GLY A 263 0.93 -13.58 18.48
C GLY A 263 1.35 -13.97 19.91
N SER A 264 2.64 -14.19 20.11
CA SER A 264 3.18 -14.60 21.42
C SER A 264 3.13 -13.49 22.48
N LYS A 265 3.20 -12.23 22.06
CA LYS A 265 3.18 -11.05 22.95
C LYS A 265 1.78 -10.44 23.05
N ILE A 266 1.05 -10.38 21.94
CA ILE A 266 -0.30 -9.82 21.90
C ILE A 266 -1.22 -10.68 21.06
N SER A 267 -2.34 -11.10 21.65
CA SER A 267 -3.49 -11.66 20.91
C SER A 267 -4.68 -10.71 21.09
N SER A 268 -5.37 -10.38 20.01
CA SER A 268 -6.49 -9.42 20.09
C SER A 268 -7.57 -9.69 19.06
N ALA A 269 -8.80 -9.30 19.43
CA ALA A 269 -9.95 -9.25 18.53
C ALA A 269 -10.56 -7.86 18.60
N ARG A 270 -10.80 -7.24 17.45
CA ARG A 270 -11.41 -5.91 17.34
C ARG A 270 -12.60 -5.97 16.40
N LEU A 271 -13.70 -5.35 16.80
CA LEU A 271 -14.89 -5.10 16.01
C LEU A 271 -15.01 -3.60 15.81
N ASP A 272 -15.18 -3.18 14.58
CA ASP A 272 -15.42 -1.79 14.22
C ASP A 272 -16.73 -1.68 13.45
N TYR A 273 -17.56 -0.74 13.84
CA TYR A 273 -18.74 -0.33 13.10
C TYR A 273 -18.64 1.17 12.81
N SER A 274 -18.73 1.54 11.55
CA SER A 274 -18.75 2.96 11.16
C SER A 274 -19.90 3.28 10.25
N ILE A 275 -20.47 4.47 10.44
CA ILE A 275 -21.45 5.07 9.55
C ILE A 275 -20.77 6.21 8.82
N GLU A 276 -20.55 6.02 7.52
CA GLU A 276 -19.87 6.96 6.65
C GLU A 276 -20.92 7.81 5.93
N ARG A 277 -21.14 9.05 6.36
CA ARG A 277 -22.08 9.98 5.69
C ARG A 277 -21.47 10.67 4.48
N SER A 278 -20.16 10.80 4.47
CA SER A 278 -19.34 11.20 3.33
C SER A 278 -17.94 10.63 3.56
N PRO A 279 -17.03 10.63 2.56
CA PRO A 279 -15.65 10.20 2.78
C PRO A 279 -14.94 10.92 3.94
N LEU A 280 -15.51 12.01 4.42
CA LEU A 280 -14.95 12.94 5.38
C LEU A 280 -15.61 12.90 6.77
N ARG A 281 -16.84 12.37 6.88
CA ARG A 281 -17.64 12.42 8.13
C ARG A 281 -18.06 11.04 8.54
N ASN A 282 -17.49 10.56 9.63
CA ASN A 282 -17.70 9.20 10.10
C ASN A 282 -18.06 9.20 11.58
N PHE A 283 -19.06 8.39 11.93
CA PHE A 283 -19.29 7.94 13.30
C PHE A 283 -18.71 6.54 13.43
N ASN A 284 -17.88 6.34 14.41
CA ASN A 284 -17.23 5.06 14.64
C ASN A 284 -17.57 4.55 16.03
N LEU A 285 -17.97 3.29 16.11
CA LEU A 285 -18.07 2.52 17.33
C LEU A 285 -17.10 1.35 17.21
N SER A 286 -16.21 1.19 18.16
CA SER A 286 -15.28 0.08 18.16
C SER A 286 -15.19 -0.59 19.52
N TYR A 287 -14.96 -1.90 19.50
CA TYR A 287 -14.65 -2.69 20.66
C TYR A 287 -13.42 -3.54 20.37
N LYS A 288 -12.44 -3.50 21.28
CA LYS A 288 -11.23 -4.31 21.20
C LYS A 288 -11.04 -5.07 22.50
N PHE A 289 -10.86 -6.37 22.40
CA PHE A 289 -10.31 -7.20 23.43
C PHE A 289 -8.85 -7.54 23.10
N SER A 290 -7.95 -7.47 24.06
CA SER A 290 -6.59 -7.96 23.89
C SER A 290 -6.07 -8.66 25.13
N TYR A 291 -5.33 -9.73 24.90
CA TYR A 291 -4.47 -10.40 25.88
C TYR A 291 -3.03 -9.99 25.58
N ASN A 292 -2.34 -9.48 26.59
CA ASN A 292 -1.01 -8.92 26.45
C ASN A 292 -0.06 -9.67 27.39
N ASN A 293 1.14 -10.00 26.88
CA ASN A 293 2.23 -10.63 27.61
C ASN A 293 3.49 -9.82 27.34
N LEU A 294 3.83 -8.92 28.26
CA LEU A 294 4.88 -7.92 28.07
C LEU A 294 5.98 -8.06 29.09
N ASP A 295 7.20 -7.93 28.62
CA ASP A 295 8.38 -7.76 29.45
C ASP A 295 8.63 -6.26 29.66
N ILE A 296 8.69 -5.83 30.91
CA ILE A 296 8.97 -4.45 31.30
C ILE A 296 10.43 -4.33 31.71
N TYR A 297 11.11 -3.37 31.12
CA TYR A 297 12.51 -3.09 31.36
C TYR A 297 12.67 -1.74 32.03
N GLU A 298 13.66 -1.63 32.92
CA GLU A 298 14.10 -0.38 33.49
C GLU A 298 15.62 -0.27 33.32
N LYS A 299 16.07 0.81 32.70
CA LYS A 299 17.50 1.06 32.42
C LYS A 299 18.22 -0.08 31.68
N GLY A 300 17.47 -0.83 30.86
CA GLY A 300 17.98 -1.96 30.08
C GLY A 300 17.85 -3.33 30.76
N ASP A 301 17.54 -3.38 32.05
CA ASP A 301 17.37 -4.64 32.80
C ASP A 301 15.87 -5.02 32.84
N LYS A 302 15.56 -6.29 32.56
CA LYS A 302 14.21 -6.82 32.69
C LYS A 302 13.80 -6.81 34.17
N ARG A 303 12.81 -6.02 34.52
CA ARG A 303 12.28 -5.91 35.87
C ARG A 303 11.21 -6.93 36.16
N PHE A 304 10.23 -7.03 35.31
CA PHE A 304 9.15 -8.00 35.43
C PHE A 304 8.52 -8.32 34.11
N ASN A 305 7.80 -9.42 34.07
CA ASN A 305 6.87 -9.78 33.02
C ASN A 305 5.45 -9.58 33.55
N THR A 306 4.58 -9.01 32.75
CA THR A 306 3.16 -8.85 33.08
C THR A 306 2.27 -9.42 32.02
N THR A 307 1.22 -10.13 32.47
CA THR A 307 0.13 -10.56 31.61
C THR A 307 -1.15 -9.91 32.04
N TYR A 308 -1.87 -9.32 31.10
CA TYR A 308 -3.15 -8.68 31.38
C TYR A 308 -4.10 -8.75 30.20
N THR A 309 -5.39 -8.68 30.50
CA THR A 309 -6.43 -8.45 29.51
C THR A 309 -6.82 -6.99 29.50
N HIS A 310 -7.08 -6.46 28.32
CA HIS A 310 -7.52 -5.10 28.11
C HIS A 310 -8.76 -5.09 27.21
N HIS A 311 -9.81 -4.48 27.72
CA HIS A 311 -11.05 -4.21 27.00
C HIS A 311 -11.12 -2.71 26.68
N LEU A 312 -11.34 -2.38 25.43
CA LEU A 312 -11.45 -1.02 24.95
C LEU A 312 -12.75 -0.88 24.17
N ALA A 313 -13.66 -0.05 24.63
CA ALA A 313 -14.82 0.40 23.87
C ALA A 313 -14.66 1.88 23.55
N GLU A 314 -14.82 2.26 22.29
CA GLU A 314 -14.62 3.62 21.80
C GLU A 314 -15.77 4.07 20.92
N PHE A 315 -16.32 5.25 21.19
CA PHE A 315 -17.23 5.96 20.32
C PHE A 315 -16.57 7.24 19.84
N ALA A 316 -16.47 7.41 18.54
CA ALA A 316 -15.77 8.54 17.94
C ALA A 316 -16.54 9.16 16.79
N TYR A 317 -16.45 10.47 16.70
CA TYR A 317 -16.82 11.25 15.54
C TYR A 317 -15.56 11.79 14.86
N SER A 318 -15.49 11.63 13.54
CA SER A 318 -14.41 12.20 12.74
C SER A 318 -14.94 13.11 11.66
N ASP A 319 -14.32 14.24 11.44
CA ASP A 319 -14.56 15.17 10.36
C ASP A 319 -13.27 15.49 9.63
N MET A 320 -13.34 15.56 8.31
CA MET A 320 -12.23 15.93 7.43
C MET A 320 -12.68 17.08 6.56
N ASN A 321 -12.42 18.30 7.01
CA ASN A 321 -12.81 19.49 6.26
C ASN A 321 -11.88 19.79 5.09
N TRP A 322 -10.61 19.31 5.16
CA TRP A 322 -9.60 19.47 4.12
C TRP A 322 -8.90 18.14 3.87
N LEU A 323 -8.44 17.93 2.65
CA LEU A 323 -7.70 16.72 2.23
C LEU A 323 -6.52 16.35 3.11
N SER A 324 -5.91 17.36 3.70
CA SER A 324 -4.71 17.24 4.52
C SER A 324 -4.99 17.25 6.03
N PHE A 325 -6.25 17.46 6.46
CA PHE A 325 -6.54 17.67 7.88
C PHE A 325 -7.74 16.83 8.34
N LYS A 326 -7.54 16.04 9.38
CA LYS A 326 -8.56 15.21 10.03
C LYS A 326 -8.61 15.53 11.52
N ILE A 327 -9.82 15.75 12.02
CA ILE A 327 -10.10 15.81 13.45
C ILE A 327 -10.98 14.62 13.83
N GLN A 328 -10.71 14.04 14.98
CA GLN A 328 -11.52 13.01 15.60
C GLN A 328 -11.64 13.31 17.08
N ALA A 329 -12.85 13.19 17.62
CA ALA A 329 -13.10 13.33 19.05
C ALA A 329 -14.12 12.28 19.51
N GLY A 330 -14.06 11.90 20.77
CA GLY A 330 -14.96 10.87 21.27
C GLY A 330 -14.80 10.54 22.75
N LEU A 331 -15.48 9.47 23.10
CA LEU A 331 -15.48 8.86 24.42
C LEU A 331 -14.85 7.48 24.34
N ARG A 332 -14.15 7.10 25.38
CA ARG A 332 -13.49 5.82 25.49
C ARG A 332 -13.71 5.22 26.87
N TYR A 333 -14.05 3.95 26.92
CA TYR A 333 -14.05 3.13 28.11
C TYR A 333 -12.95 2.09 28.00
N GLU A 334 -12.10 2.01 29.00
CA GLU A 334 -10.99 1.04 29.07
C GLU A 334 -11.07 0.27 30.38
N TYR A 335 -10.86 -1.04 30.33
CA TYR A 335 -10.77 -1.90 31.51
C TYR A 335 -9.53 -2.77 31.40
N PHE A 336 -8.67 -2.67 32.40
CA PHE A 336 -7.45 -3.44 32.55
C PHE A 336 -7.61 -4.45 33.67
N ASN A 337 -7.30 -5.72 33.39
CA ASN A 337 -7.29 -6.78 34.38
C ASN A 337 -5.96 -7.52 34.33
N TYR A 338 -5.15 -7.35 35.32
CA TYR A 338 -3.82 -7.92 35.45
C TYR A 338 -3.89 -9.32 36.03
N ASN A 339 -3.37 -10.31 35.31
CA ASN A 339 -3.43 -11.73 35.71
C ASN A 339 -2.17 -12.17 36.45
N SER A 340 -1.01 -11.63 36.06
CA SER A 340 0.25 -11.98 36.73
C SER A 340 1.29 -10.89 36.60
N PHE A 341 2.15 -10.80 37.63
CA PHE A 341 3.39 -10.04 37.64
C PHE A 341 4.51 -10.97 38.08
N LEU A 342 5.43 -11.28 37.17
CA LEU A 342 6.62 -12.08 37.45
C LEU A 342 7.82 -11.17 37.59
N TYR A 343 8.24 -10.92 38.81
CA TYR A 343 9.37 -10.05 39.12
C TYR A 343 10.71 -10.78 38.93
N THR A 344 11.71 -10.03 38.48
CA THR A 344 13.09 -10.50 38.39
C THR A 344 13.91 -9.77 39.47
N GLY A 345 14.21 -10.45 40.60
CA GLY A 345 14.96 -9.88 41.72
C GLY A 345 14.07 -9.30 42.86
N ASN A 346 14.73 -8.65 43.85
CA ASN A 346 14.07 -8.04 45.01
C ASN A 346 13.48 -6.66 44.67
N SER A 347 12.48 -6.59 43.84
CA SER A 347 11.81 -5.34 43.49
C SER A 347 10.57 -5.11 44.35
N GLU A 348 10.25 -3.84 44.63
CA GLU A 348 8.99 -3.45 45.25
C GLU A 348 7.83 -3.98 44.44
N GLN A 349 6.88 -4.62 45.10
CA GLN A 349 5.72 -5.23 44.51
C GLN A 349 4.74 -4.12 44.13
N TYR A 350 4.52 -3.89 42.85
CA TYR A 350 3.44 -3.02 42.39
C TYR A 350 2.10 -3.73 42.69
N ASP A 351 1.29 -3.16 43.57
CA ASP A 351 -0.09 -3.62 43.78
C ASP A 351 -0.98 -3.05 42.68
N VAL A 352 -1.03 -3.77 41.53
CA VAL A 352 -1.87 -3.35 40.40
C VAL A 352 -3.18 -4.12 40.46
N ARG A 353 -4.26 -3.39 40.64
CA ARG A 353 -5.63 -3.92 40.70
C ARG A 353 -6.31 -3.76 39.33
N PRO A 354 -7.37 -4.54 39.11
CA PRO A 354 -8.22 -4.28 37.94
C PRO A 354 -8.77 -2.85 38.00
N GLU A 355 -8.62 -2.10 36.91
CA GLU A 355 -9.03 -0.70 36.85
C GLU A 355 -9.84 -0.42 35.59
N SER A 356 -10.80 0.50 35.72
CA SER A 356 -11.59 1.00 34.61
C SER A 356 -11.46 2.50 34.45
N PHE A 357 -11.45 2.95 33.20
CA PHE A 357 -11.31 4.36 32.84
C PHE A 357 -12.40 4.77 31.88
N LEU A 358 -12.98 5.93 32.13
CA LEU A 358 -13.84 6.66 31.22
C LEU A 358 -13.09 7.88 30.73
N SER A 359 -12.76 7.98 29.46
CA SER A 359 -11.94 9.07 28.96
C SER A 359 -12.58 9.80 27.79
N TYR A 360 -12.29 11.10 27.73
CA TYR A 360 -12.53 11.95 26.58
C TYR A 360 -11.25 12.03 25.77
N PHE A 361 -11.35 11.92 24.46
CA PHE A 361 -10.19 12.08 23.63
C PHE A 361 -10.46 12.94 22.39
N ALA A 362 -9.42 13.59 21.91
CA ALA A 362 -9.41 14.29 20.66
C ALA A 362 -8.09 14.04 19.94
N THR A 363 -8.13 13.82 18.65
CA THR A 363 -6.95 13.70 17.79
C THR A 363 -7.06 14.63 16.61
N ALA A 364 -5.95 15.24 16.22
CA ALA A 364 -5.84 16.04 15.01
C ALA A 364 -4.67 15.52 14.18
N HIS A 365 -4.91 15.30 12.91
CA HIS A 365 -3.91 14.84 11.97
C HIS A 365 -3.88 15.78 10.76
N LEU A 366 -2.71 16.36 10.50
CA LEU A 366 -2.41 17.16 9.32
C LEU A 366 -1.32 16.47 8.52
N GLU A 367 -1.57 16.21 7.24
CA GLU A 367 -0.57 15.65 6.33
C GLU A 367 -0.59 16.40 5.00
N THR A 368 0.56 16.94 4.63
CA THR A 368 0.74 17.69 3.38
C THR A 368 1.81 17.09 2.46
N PHE A 369 2.21 15.85 2.71
CA PHE A 369 3.20 15.17 1.88
C PHE A 369 2.72 15.09 0.42
N ASP A 370 3.65 15.37 -0.51
CA ASP A 370 3.38 15.31 -1.95
C ASP A 370 3.23 13.88 -2.47
N ARG A 371 3.72 12.89 -1.73
CA ARG A 371 3.64 11.45 -2.06
C ARG A 371 3.50 10.63 -0.79
N ARG A 372 2.78 9.53 -0.88
CA ARG A 372 2.61 8.59 0.23
C ARG A 372 3.91 7.87 0.60
N TYR A 373 4.68 7.48 -0.42
CA TYR A 373 5.96 6.81 -0.24
C TYR A 373 7.07 7.70 -0.78
N PHE A 374 8.16 7.84 -0.02
CA PHE A 374 9.31 8.66 -0.37
C PHE A 374 8.92 10.11 -0.71
N PRO A 375 8.28 10.85 0.21
CA PRO A 375 7.90 12.22 -0.03
C PRO A 375 9.12 13.11 -0.25
N ASN A 376 8.97 14.11 -1.13
CA ASN A 376 10.01 15.09 -1.40
C ASN A 376 9.74 16.43 -0.71
N LYS A 377 8.52 16.68 -0.28
CA LYS A 377 8.12 17.88 0.44
C LYS A 377 6.84 17.66 1.24
N GLY A 378 6.65 18.52 2.22
CA GLY A 378 5.47 18.55 3.06
C GLY A 378 5.80 18.29 4.52
N VAL A 379 4.75 18.33 5.34
CA VAL A 379 4.80 18.09 6.77
C VAL A 379 3.68 17.15 7.18
N SER A 380 3.91 16.40 8.25
CA SER A 380 2.89 15.64 8.97
C SER A 380 2.92 16.05 10.43
N LEU A 381 1.74 16.34 10.99
CA LEU A 381 1.54 16.69 12.39
C LEU A 381 0.40 15.85 12.93
N GLU A 382 0.68 15.06 13.94
CA GLU A 382 -0.32 14.35 14.73
C GLU A 382 -0.32 14.93 16.14
N ALA A 383 -1.49 15.35 16.61
CA ALA A 383 -1.69 15.76 18.00
C ALA A 383 -2.79 14.92 18.62
N ASP A 384 -2.57 14.43 19.81
CA ASP A 384 -3.56 13.70 20.60
C ASP A 384 -3.70 14.29 22.00
N TYR A 385 -4.92 14.33 22.47
CA TYR A 385 -5.29 14.71 23.81
C TYR A 385 -6.23 13.65 24.39
N SER A 386 -5.99 13.25 25.62
CA SER A 386 -6.88 12.36 26.36
C SER A 386 -7.01 12.84 27.80
N LEU A 387 -8.25 12.93 28.29
CA LEU A 387 -8.57 13.21 29.69
C LEU A 387 -9.14 11.93 30.30
N TYR A 388 -8.46 11.40 31.28
CA TYR A 388 -8.78 10.13 31.94
C TYR A 388 -9.51 10.35 33.25
N THR A 389 -10.63 9.67 33.41
CA THR A 389 -11.48 9.71 34.60
C THR A 389 -11.92 8.28 34.97
N ASP A 390 -12.48 8.08 36.13
CA ASP A 390 -13.17 6.85 36.54
C ASP A 390 -14.71 7.00 36.52
N ASN A 391 -15.19 8.25 36.59
CA ASN A 391 -16.59 8.60 36.79
C ASN A 391 -17.07 9.79 35.90
N PHE A 392 -16.40 10.08 34.78
CA PHE A 392 -16.59 11.24 33.90
C PHE A 392 -16.13 12.59 34.44
N VAL A 393 -15.83 12.73 35.71
CA VAL A 393 -15.52 14.03 36.36
C VAL A 393 -14.15 13.99 37.05
N GLY A 394 -13.85 12.95 37.77
CA GLY A 394 -12.65 12.81 38.59
C GLY A 394 -11.91 11.50 38.32
N TYR A 395 -10.84 11.28 39.07
CA TYR A 395 -10.11 10.03 39.14
C TYR A 395 -9.63 9.76 40.56
N ASN A 396 -9.97 8.58 41.10
CA ASN A 396 -9.65 8.20 42.48
C ASN A 396 -10.02 9.28 43.54
N GLY A 397 -11.20 9.90 43.39
CA GLY A 397 -11.67 10.97 44.29
C GLY A 397 -10.90 12.28 44.20
N SER A 398 -10.01 12.41 43.20
CA SER A 398 -9.18 13.58 42.90
C SER A 398 -9.46 14.14 41.51
N SER A 399 -8.68 15.16 41.10
CA SER A 399 -8.75 15.69 39.74
C SER A 399 -8.35 14.64 38.71
N PRO A 400 -8.97 14.64 37.54
CA PRO A 400 -8.60 13.76 36.44
C PRO A 400 -7.17 14.06 35.98
N PHE A 401 -6.54 13.10 35.30
CA PHE A 401 -5.24 13.31 34.66
C PHE A 401 -5.38 13.34 33.13
N SER A 402 -4.46 14.02 32.49
CA SER A 402 -4.46 14.19 31.02
C SER A 402 -3.17 13.70 30.40
N ALA A 403 -3.27 13.27 29.15
CA ALA A 403 -2.14 13.03 28.29
C ALA A 403 -2.23 13.90 27.03
N ILE A 404 -1.13 14.53 26.68
CA ILE A 404 -0.97 15.31 25.44
C ILE A 404 0.18 14.69 24.68
N GLY A 405 -0.09 14.23 23.47
CA GLY A 405 0.90 13.71 22.54
C GLY A 405 1.06 14.61 21.32
N LEU A 406 2.27 14.74 20.84
CA LEU A 406 2.60 15.45 19.61
C LEU A 406 3.63 14.67 18.82
N LYS A 407 3.36 14.49 17.53
CA LYS A 407 4.30 13.94 16.55
C LYS A 407 4.39 14.89 15.38
N PHE A 408 5.57 15.34 15.09
CA PHE A 408 5.86 16.20 13.95
C PHE A 408 6.87 15.52 13.03
N MET A 409 6.62 15.51 11.74
CA MET A 409 7.55 15.04 10.71
C MET A 409 7.57 16.03 9.56
N THR A 410 8.76 16.25 8.99
CA THR A 410 8.91 17.09 7.79
C THR A 410 9.90 16.47 6.82
N VAL A 411 9.88 16.92 5.58
CA VAL A 411 10.82 16.48 4.54
C VAL A 411 11.79 17.60 4.23
N CYS A 412 13.08 17.31 4.40
CA CYS A 412 14.17 18.18 4.02
C CYS A 412 14.89 17.58 2.80
N PRO A 413 14.62 18.02 1.57
CA PRO A 413 15.30 17.51 0.39
C PRO A 413 16.76 18.02 0.39
N ILE A 414 17.71 17.08 0.35
CA ILE A 414 19.16 17.39 0.26
C ILE A 414 19.59 17.40 -1.20
N SER A 415 19.05 16.49 -2.01
CA SER A 415 19.30 16.40 -3.45
C SER A 415 18.08 15.84 -4.18
N SER A 416 18.15 15.72 -5.50
CA SER A 416 17.08 15.09 -6.31
C SER A 416 16.85 13.60 -5.99
N ARG A 417 17.79 12.96 -5.28
CA ARG A 417 17.74 11.52 -4.94
C ARG A 417 17.78 11.23 -3.44
N LEU A 418 18.00 12.25 -2.61
CA LEU A 418 18.16 12.10 -1.17
C LEU A 418 17.33 13.14 -0.43
N SER A 419 16.47 12.67 0.45
CA SER A 419 15.69 13.50 1.37
C SER A 419 15.85 12.99 2.79
N LEU A 420 15.98 13.91 3.73
CA LEU A 420 15.96 13.63 5.16
C LEU A 420 14.54 13.81 5.70
N LEU A 421 14.07 12.89 6.53
CA LEU A 421 12.76 12.96 7.19
C LEU A 421 12.94 13.06 8.71
N PRO A 422 13.25 14.24 9.24
CA PRO A 422 13.32 14.43 10.69
C PRO A 422 11.93 14.25 11.31
N ALA A 423 11.90 13.56 12.45
CA ALA A 423 10.71 13.36 13.25
C ALA A 423 10.95 13.79 14.70
N LEU A 424 10.00 14.50 15.28
CA LEU A 424 9.97 14.88 16.68
C LEU A 424 8.76 14.25 17.34
N TYR A 425 8.99 13.65 18.49
CA TYR A 425 7.96 13.06 19.35
C TYR A 425 7.98 13.69 20.73
N GLY A 426 6.81 13.98 21.26
CA GLY A 426 6.66 14.39 22.65
C GLY A 426 5.34 13.88 23.20
N ARG A 427 5.35 13.42 24.46
CA ARG A 427 4.14 13.10 25.21
C ARG A 427 4.32 13.53 26.67
N VAL A 428 3.33 14.23 27.18
CA VAL A 428 3.31 14.77 28.55
C VAL A 428 2.07 14.26 29.24
N LEU A 429 2.25 13.79 30.50
CA LEU A 429 1.19 13.48 31.44
C LEU A 429 1.04 14.66 32.41
N ILE A 430 -0.19 15.08 32.62
CA ILE A 430 -0.55 16.19 33.51
C ILE A 430 -1.54 15.69 34.56
N GLY A 431 -1.18 15.77 35.81
CA GLY A 431 -1.99 15.35 36.94
C GLY A 431 -1.15 14.75 38.07
N GLY A 432 -1.65 14.76 39.29
CA GLY A 432 -0.94 14.24 40.48
C GLY A 432 -0.98 12.71 40.60
N ASN A 433 -2.06 12.09 40.15
CA ASN A 433 -2.28 10.63 40.20
C ASN A 433 -2.45 10.08 38.79
N THR A 434 -1.36 9.65 38.19
CA THR A 434 -1.40 9.03 36.85
C THR A 434 -1.45 7.51 36.99
N ALA A 435 -2.38 6.88 36.26
CA ALA A 435 -2.54 5.44 36.32
C ALA A 435 -1.41 4.72 35.56
N TYR A 436 -0.98 3.58 36.08
CA TYR A 436 0.10 2.77 35.53
C TYR A 436 -0.06 2.44 34.04
N PRO A 437 -1.23 2.05 33.54
CA PRO A 437 -1.37 1.69 32.11
C PRO A 437 -1.05 2.81 31.11
N PHE A 438 -1.04 4.07 31.57
CA PHE A 438 -0.85 5.24 30.73
C PHE A 438 0.51 5.93 30.88
N LEU A 439 1.39 5.37 31.69
CA LEU A 439 2.76 5.88 31.83
C LEU A 439 3.50 5.87 30.48
N ASN A 440 4.37 6.84 30.30
CA ASN A 440 5.18 6.92 29.09
C ASN A 440 6.16 5.75 29.04
N ALA A 441 6.24 5.11 27.87
CA ALA A 441 7.19 4.04 27.60
C ALA A 441 8.03 4.38 26.37
N VAL A 442 9.32 4.12 26.42
CA VAL A 442 10.28 4.37 25.32
C VAL A 442 11.01 3.08 25.00
N GLY A 443 11.25 2.83 23.74
CA GLY A 443 12.01 1.67 23.29
C GLY A 443 11.16 0.63 22.55
N GLY A 444 11.79 -0.48 22.18
CA GLY A 444 11.17 -1.55 21.40
C GLY A 444 11.12 -1.26 19.89
N GLU A 445 10.51 -2.16 19.15
CA GLU A 445 10.51 -2.10 17.70
C GLU A 445 9.55 -1.05 17.11
N THR A 446 9.96 -0.47 15.98
CA THR A 446 9.21 0.57 15.27
C THR A 446 7.86 0.08 14.73
N PHE A 447 7.75 -1.20 14.40
CA PHE A 447 6.58 -1.79 13.76
C PHE A 447 5.64 -2.56 14.70
N GLY A 448 6.03 -2.77 15.95
CA GLY A 448 5.28 -3.55 16.94
C GLY A 448 5.03 -2.75 18.21
N ARG A 449 4.17 -1.72 18.15
CA ARG A 449 3.75 -1.05 19.39
C ARG A 449 2.93 -2.01 20.22
N TYR A 450 3.44 -2.36 21.37
CA TYR A 450 2.73 -3.16 22.35
C TYR A 450 1.84 -2.30 23.26
N LEU A 451 2.28 -1.07 23.52
CA LEU A 451 1.51 -0.08 24.26
C LEU A 451 1.17 1.10 23.35
N PRO A 452 -0.06 1.66 23.41
CA PRO A 452 -0.44 2.79 22.56
C PRO A 452 0.46 4.03 22.73
N GLN A 453 0.93 4.26 23.96
CA GLN A 453 1.79 5.38 24.33
C GLN A 453 3.29 5.12 24.16
N GLN A 454 3.69 3.95 23.70
CA GLN A 454 5.09 3.58 23.52
C GLN A 454 5.71 4.39 22.36
N LEU A 455 6.83 5.05 22.65
CA LEU A 455 7.69 5.64 21.66
C LEU A 455 8.72 4.59 21.21
N PRO A 456 8.57 4.01 20.01
CA PRO A 456 9.51 2.99 19.55
C PRO A 456 10.88 3.61 19.29
N PHE A 457 11.93 2.99 19.80
CA PHE A 457 13.29 3.40 19.61
C PHE A 457 14.21 2.18 19.51
N ALA A 458 14.84 2.01 18.34
CA ALA A 458 15.73 0.89 18.09
C ALA A 458 16.95 0.93 19.03
N GLY A 459 17.27 -0.21 19.63
CA GLY A 459 18.42 -0.34 20.53
C GLY A 459 18.14 -0.04 22.00
N ILE A 460 16.90 0.34 22.35
CA ILE A 460 16.44 0.45 23.71
C ILE A 460 15.28 -0.51 23.92
N SER A 461 15.44 -1.46 24.84
CA SER A 461 14.31 -2.23 25.33
C SER A 461 13.43 -1.29 26.14
N HIS A 462 12.11 -1.30 25.88
CA HIS A 462 11.19 -0.31 26.44
C HIS A 462 11.23 -0.20 27.96
N MET A 463 11.15 1.01 28.43
CA MET A 463 11.06 1.40 29.83
C MET A 463 9.66 1.86 30.15
#